data_2b05e5cf30faf6329de23df03da70310
#
_entry.id   2b05e5cf30faf6329de23df03da70310
#
_cell.length_a   1.000
_cell.length_b   1.000
_cell.length_c   1.000
_cell.angle_alpha   90.00
_cell.angle_beta   90.00
_cell.angle_gamma   90.00
#
_symmetry.space_group_name_H-M   'P 1'
#
loop_
_entity.id
_entity.type
_entity.pdbx_description
1 polymer ?
#
loop_
_entity_poly.entity_id
_entity_poly.type
_entity_poly.pdbx_seq_one_letter_code
_entity_poly.pdbx_strand_id
1 'polypeptide(L)'
;MKGLLVLLLSSICTGLSADSYQPLFIIERSTNANVVHYDAKIGEDGSLDPKEPVVAYWVMAANGGGRQDLNLLEKIRAYGFTIRKDSTSQSYWMTLVSQKRRAIHIYQEGGKVHAVTRIGAHEAYLHKIYVKTRKSELLRTVDYFELFGNDLVSGQDCYEKVTPEN
;
A
#
# COMPACT_ATOMS: atom_id res chain seq x y z
N MET A 1 -51.73 -44.20 -13.01
CA MET A 1 -50.27 -43.93 -12.86
C MET A 1 -50.04 -42.43 -12.96
N LYS A 2 -49.77 -41.73 -11.82
CA LYS A 2 -49.54 -40.30 -11.76
C LYS A 2 -48.02 -40.10 -11.62
N GLY A 3 -47.39 -39.60 -12.69
CA GLY A 3 -45.95 -39.26 -12.67
C GLY A 3 -45.68 -37.96 -11.90
N LEU A 4 -44.92 -38.04 -10.86
CA LEU A 4 -44.46 -36.90 -10.06
C LEU A 4 -43.24 -36.29 -10.77
N LEU A 5 -43.39 -35.09 -11.32
CA LEU A 5 -42.31 -34.29 -11.92
C LEU A 5 -41.58 -33.54 -10.79
N VAL A 6 -40.38 -33.99 -10.41
CA VAL A 6 -39.53 -33.29 -9.46
C VAL A 6 -38.70 -32.23 -10.22
N LEU A 7 -39.03 -30.94 -10.04
CA LEU A 7 -38.22 -29.82 -10.51
C LEU A 7 -37.05 -29.62 -9.54
N LEU A 8 -35.86 -29.98 -9.97
CA LEU A 8 -34.60 -29.59 -9.30
C LEU A 8 -34.32 -28.11 -9.58
N LEU A 9 -34.61 -27.24 -8.62
CA LEU A 9 -34.07 -25.87 -8.62
C LEU A 9 -32.58 -25.91 -8.26
N SER A 10 -31.71 -25.80 -9.26
CA SER A 10 -30.30 -25.55 -9.05
C SER A 10 -30.10 -24.07 -8.66
N SER A 11 -29.87 -23.83 -7.37
CA SER A 11 -29.51 -22.51 -6.84
C SER A 11 -28.10 -22.15 -7.33
N ILE A 12 -28.00 -21.29 -8.33
CA ILE A 12 -26.71 -20.70 -8.77
C ILE A 12 -26.37 -19.63 -7.73
N CYS A 13 -25.55 -19.98 -6.74
CA CYS A 13 -24.88 -18.99 -5.90
C CYS A 13 -23.86 -18.23 -6.77
N THR A 14 -24.25 -17.09 -7.34
CA THR A 14 -23.33 -16.10 -7.84
C THR A 14 -22.67 -15.48 -6.62
N GLY A 15 -21.52 -16.03 -6.21
CA GLY A 15 -20.66 -15.40 -5.21
C GLY A 15 -20.22 -14.06 -5.76
N LEU A 16 -20.69 -12.95 -5.17
CA LEU A 16 -20.01 -11.66 -5.33
C LEU A 16 -18.64 -11.83 -4.67
N SER A 17 -17.61 -11.98 -5.49
CA SER A 17 -16.23 -11.94 -5.01
C SER A 17 -15.95 -10.49 -4.60
N ALA A 18 -15.88 -10.23 -3.30
CA ALA A 18 -15.48 -8.94 -2.80
C ALA A 18 -13.97 -8.76 -3.06
N ASP A 19 -13.56 -7.60 -3.56
CA ASP A 19 -12.14 -7.24 -3.67
C ASP A 19 -11.42 -7.57 -2.35
N SER A 20 -10.32 -8.29 -2.43
CA SER A 20 -9.48 -8.64 -1.29
C SER A 20 -8.28 -7.70 -1.24
N TYR A 21 -7.89 -7.29 -0.03
CA TYR A 21 -6.77 -6.37 0.18
C TYR A 21 -5.76 -6.96 1.14
N GLN A 22 -4.48 -6.78 0.85
CA GLN A 22 -3.37 -7.15 1.73
C GLN A 22 -2.55 -5.91 2.09
N PRO A 23 -2.35 -5.60 3.39
CA PRO A 23 -1.53 -4.48 3.82
C PRO A 23 -0.09 -4.60 3.31
N LEU A 24 0.45 -3.51 2.77
CA LEU A 24 1.84 -3.40 2.34
C LEU A 24 2.67 -2.60 3.34
N PHE A 25 2.35 -1.32 3.47
CA PHE A 25 3.00 -0.41 4.42
C PHE A 25 2.11 0.78 4.73
N ILE A 26 2.52 1.57 5.72
CA ILE A 26 1.81 2.76 6.14
C ILE A 26 2.71 4.01 6.13
N ILE A 27 2.08 5.20 6.02
CA ILE A 27 2.75 6.47 6.28
C ILE A 27 2.08 7.14 7.48
N GLU A 28 2.89 7.33 8.54
CA GLU A 28 2.54 8.14 9.71
C GLU A 28 3.14 9.53 9.59
N ARG A 29 2.57 10.51 10.30
CA ARG A 29 3.10 11.87 10.35
C ARG A 29 3.02 12.48 11.74
N SER A 30 3.94 13.41 12.03
CA SER A 30 4.02 14.06 13.34
C SER A 30 2.87 15.00 13.68
N THR A 31 1.95 15.29 12.75
CA THR A 31 0.94 16.35 12.91
C THR A 31 -0.38 15.87 13.51
N ASN A 32 -0.71 14.60 13.35
CA ASN A 32 -1.89 13.97 13.90
C ASN A 32 -1.76 12.43 13.84
N ALA A 33 -2.72 11.74 14.43
CA ALA A 33 -2.76 10.27 14.49
C ALA A 33 -3.39 9.60 13.25
N ASN A 34 -3.74 10.36 12.20
CA ASN A 34 -4.24 9.77 10.96
C ASN A 34 -3.08 9.12 10.18
N VAL A 35 -3.34 7.96 9.60
CA VAL A 35 -2.36 7.14 8.91
C VAL A 35 -2.79 6.91 7.47
N VAL A 36 -1.87 7.03 6.51
CA VAL A 36 -2.12 6.60 5.14
C VAL A 36 -1.72 5.15 5.00
N HIS A 37 -2.65 4.31 4.58
CA HIS A 37 -2.44 2.91 4.25
C HIS A 37 -2.17 2.75 2.76
N TYR A 38 -1.27 1.83 2.43
CA TYR A 38 -1.03 1.33 1.08
C TYR A 38 -1.26 -0.17 1.13
N ASP A 39 -2.30 -0.62 0.43
CA ASP A 39 -2.67 -2.02 0.38
C ASP A 39 -2.58 -2.56 -1.04
N ALA A 40 -2.14 -3.80 -1.16
CA ALA A 40 -2.23 -4.55 -2.41
C ALA A 40 -3.68 -4.95 -2.66
N LYS A 41 -4.19 -4.70 -3.86
CA LYS A 41 -5.48 -5.18 -4.31
C LYS A 41 -5.31 -6.53 -5.00
N ILE A 42 -6.08 -7.52 -4.55
CA ILE A 42 -6.04 -8.89 -5.05
C ILE A 42 -7.27 -9.14 -5.91
N GLY A 43 -7.04 -9.59 -7.13
CA GLY A 43 -8.09 -10.00 -8.05
C GLY A 43 -8.75 -11.33 -7.66
N GLU A 44 -9.80 -11.69 -8.37
CA GLU A 44 -10.57 -12.91 -8.13
C GLU A 44 -9.74 -14.20 -8.31
N ASP A 45 -8.69 -14.14 -9.13
CA ASP A 45 -7.75 -15.24 -9.38
C ASP A 45 -6.67 -15.38 -8.28
N GLY A 46 -6.72 -14.54 -7.25
CA GLY A 46 -5.74 -14.53 -6.16
C GLY A 46 -4.41 -13.83 -6.51
N SER A 47 -4.28 -13.24 -7.70
CA SER A 47 -3.13 -12.45 -8.12
C SER A 47 -3.33 -10.95 -7.83
N LEU A 48 -2.25 -10.17 -7.94
CA LEU A 48 -2.34 -8.71 -7.91
C LEU A 48 -3.25 -8.19 -9.04
N ASP A 49 -4.21 -7.31 -8.71
CA ASP A 49 -5.09 -6.69 -9.71
C ASP A 49 -4.24 -5.95 -10.76
N PRO A 50 -4.33 -6.33 -12.06
CA PRO A 50 -3.47 -5.74 -13.09
C PRO A 50 -3.84 -4.29 -13.44
N LYS A 51 -5.02 -3.82 -13.06
CA LYS A 51 -5.51 -2.46 -13.32
C LYS A 51 -5.17 -1.51 -12.17
N GLU A 52 -5.25 -2.01 -10.94
CA GLU A 52 -5.03 -1.23 -9.72
C GLU A 52 -4.32 -2.09 -8.66
N PRO A 53 -3.03 -2.44 -8.86
CA PRO A 53 -2.34 -3.38 -7.98
C PRO A 53 -2.12 -2.85 -6.56
N VAL A 54 -2.16 -1.51 -6.38
CA VAL A 54 -2.02 -0.86 -5.07
C VAL A 54 -3.07 0.23 -4.93
N VAL A 55 -3.69 0.31 -3.76
CA VAL A 55 -4.59 1.40 -3.35
C VAL A 55 -4.00 2.16 -2.16
N ALA A 56 -4.28 3.47 -2.07
CA ALA A 56 -3.86 4.31 -0.96
C ALA A 56 -5.03 5.11 -0.40
N TYR A 57 -5.19 5.12 0.94
CA TYR A 57 -6.29 5.77 1.63
C TYR A 57 -5.92 6.15 3.06
N TRP A 58 -6.66 7.10 3.63
CA TRP A 58 -6.57 7.47 5.03
C TRP A 58 -7.29 6.47 5.93
N VAL A 59 -6.70 6.20 7.08
CA VAL A 59 -7.35 5.68 8.28
C VAL A 59 -7.42 6.82 9.29
N MET A 60 -8.65 7.28 9.58
CA MET A 60 -8.91 8.49 10.34
C MET A 60 -9.08 8.16 11.82
N ALA A 61 -8.10 8.51 12.66
CA ALA A 61 -8.12 8.22 14.10
C ALA A 61 -9.35 8.82 14.82
N ALA A 62 -9.74 10.06 14.46
CA ALA A 62 -10.88 10.73 15.03
C ALA A 62 -12.24 10.06 14.72
N ASN A 63 -12.30 9.24 13.67
CA ASN A 63 -13.52 8.55 13.21
C ASN A 63 -13.46 7.05 13.54
N GLY A 64 -12.80 6.66 14.62
CA GLY A 64 -12.70 5.26 15.04
C GLY A 64 -11.98 4.35 14.02
N GLY A 65 -11.05 4.91 13.22
CA GLY A 65 -10.34 4.17 12.18
C GLY A 65 -11.08 4.11 10.83
N GLY A 66 -12.07 4.97 10.60
CA GLY A 66 -12.82 5.03 9.34
C GLY A 66 -11.90 5.33 8.15
N ARG A 67 -12.13 4.62 7.03
CA ARG A 67 -11.42 4.84 5.75
C ARG A 67 -11.92 6.10 5.06
N GLN A 68 -11.00 6.88 4.49
CA GLN A 68 -11.27 8.04 3.65
C GLN A 68 -10.30 8.06 2.47
N ASP A 69 -10.81 8.33 1.27
CA ASP A 69 -9.96 8.42 0.08
C ASP A 69 -9.06 9.67 0.13
N LEU A 70 -7.88 9.54 -0.44
CA LEU A 70 -6.98 10.67 -0.66
C LEU A 70 -7.63 11.67 -1.63
N ASN A 71 -7.61 12.96 -1.29
CA ASN A 71 -8.02 14.00 -2.21
C ASN A 71 -6.96 14.25 -3.30
N LEU A 72 -7.31 15.03 -4.33
CA LEU A 72 -6.44 15.26 -5.47
C LEU A 72 -5.10 15.92 -5.11
N LEU A 73 -5.10 16.90 -4.19
CA LEU A 73 -3.86 17.57 -3.76
C LEU A 73 -2.95 16.63 -2.98
N GLU A 74 -3.52 15.78 -2.16
CA GLU A 74 -2.78 14.75 -1.40
C GLU A 74 -2.15 13.72 -2.36
N LYS A 75 -2.90 13.30 -3.39
CA LYS A 75 -2.38 12.41 -4.44
C LYS A 75 -1.23 13.03 -5.24
N ILE A 76 -1.33 14.31 -5.60
CA ILE A 76 -0.32 14.96 -6.44
C ILE A 76 0.94 15.35 -5.65
N ARG A 77 0.79 15.76 -4.38
CA ARG A 77 1.89 16.42 -3.65
C ARG A 77 2.52 15.60 -2.53
N ALA A 78 1.82 14.61 -1.99
CA ALA A 78 2.28 13.96 -0.77
C ALA A 78 2.23 12.42 -0.81
N TYR A 79 1.06 11.83 -1.00
CA TYR A 79 0.81 10.40 -0.77
C TYR A 79 0.51 9.62 -2.04
N GLY A 80 0.33 10.27 -3.17
CA GLY A 80 0.15 9.57 -4.44
C GLY A 80 1.43 8.88 -4.88
N PHE A 81 1.30 8.04 -5.89
CA PHE A 81 2.39 7.25 -6.43
C PHE A 81 2.22 7.04 -7.93
N THR A 82 3.31 6.71 -8.59
CA THR A 82 3.32 6.11 -9.90
C THR A 82 3.62 4.63 -9.76
N ILE A 83 2.99 3.79 -10.59
CA ILE A 83 3.23 2.36 -10.60
C ILE A 83 3.38 1.89 -12.05
N ARG A 84 4.32 1.00 -12.29
CA ARG A 84 4.56 0.38 -13.61
C ARG A 84 4.76 -1.12 -13.42
N LYS A 85 4.19 -1.90 -14.33
CA LYS A 85 4.44 -3.34 -14.36
C LYS A 85 5.89 -3.60 -14.78
N ASP A 86 6.53 -4.57 -14.15
CA ASP A 86 7.81 -5.08 -14.59
C ASP A 86 7.63 -5.84 -15.92
N SER A 87 8.55 -5.64 -16.87
CA SER A 87 8.47 -6.26 -18.19
C SER A 87 8.82 -7.75 -18.17
N THR A 88 9.52 -8.22 -17.14
CA THR A 88 10.08 -9.57 -17.05
C THR A 88 9.38 -10.46 -16.04
N SER A 89 8.51 -9.88 -15.19
CA SER A 89 7.86 -10.60 -14.08
C SER A 89 6.42 -10.13 -13.85
N GLN A 90 5.70 -10.83 -12.99
CA GLN A 90 4.36 -10.43 -12.52
C GLN A 90 4.42 -9.46 -11.33
N SER A 91 5.45 -8.62 -11.30
CA SER A 91 5.67 -7.64 -10.25
C SER A 91 5.49 -6.20 -10.75
N TYR A 92 5.58 -5.25 -9.83
CA TYR A 92 5.41 -3.83 -10.11
C TYR A 92 6.49 -3.01 -9.42
N TRP A 93 6.85 -1.90 -10.06
CA TRP A 93 7.70 -0.87 -9.49
C TRP A 93 6.86 0.35 -9.16
N MET A 94 6.81 0.70 -7.88
CA MET A 94 6.08 1.85 -7.35
C MET A 94 7.06 2.94 -6.91
N THR A 95 6.68 4.21 -7.11
CA THR A 95 7.45 5.37 -6.65
C THR A 95 6.49 6.39 -6.07
N LEU A 96 6.69 6.78 -4.81
CA LEU A 96 5.91 7.82 -4.16
C LEU A 96 6.21 9.20 -4.75
N VAL A 97 5.20 10.04 -4.92
CA VAL A 97 5.38 11.42 -5.44
C VAL A 97 6.27 12.27 -4.55
N SER A 98 6.29 11.99 -3.24
CA SER A 98 7.13 12.65 -2.26
C SER A 98 8.56 12.10 -2.17
N GLN A 99 8.85 10.95 -2.80
CA GLN A 99 10.16 10.27 -2.74
C GLN A 99 10.55 9.68 -4.09
N LYS A 100 10.67 10.54 -5.10
CA LYS A 100 10.87 10.16 -6.50
C LYS A 100 12.14 9.35 -6.79
N ARG A 101 13.14 9.38 -5.88
CA ARG A 101 14.41 8.65 -6.03
C ARG A 101 14.38 7.26 -5.40
N ARG A 102 13.29 6.88 -4.71
CA ARG A 102 13.18 5.59 -4.02
C ARG A 102 12.11 4.74 -4.71
N ALA A 103 12.55 3.68 -5.36
CA ALA A 103 11.66 2.68 -5.92
C ALA A 103 11.25 1.66 -4.85
N ILE A 104 10.01 1.22 -4.91
CA ILE A 104 9.46 0.15 -4.07
C ILE A 104 9.04 -0.97 -5.02
N HIS A 105 9.59 -2.15 -4.86
CA HIS A 105 9.23 -3.33 -5.62
C HIS A 105 8.05 -4.04 -4.96
N ILE A 106 6.96 -4.17 -5.69
CA ILE A 106 5.74 -4.85 -5.24
C ILE A 106 5.65 -6.19 -5.97
N TYR A 107 5.68 -7.28 -5.24
CA TYR A 107 5.58 -8.62 -5.81
C TYR A 107 4.83 -9.55 -4.88
N GLN A 108 4.32 -10.65 -5.46
CA GLN A 108 3.61 -11.69 -4.73
C GLN A 108 4.45 -12.96 -4.68
N GLU A 109 4.59 -13.54 -3.49
CA GLU A 109 5.27 -14.80 -3.26
C GLU A 109 4.51 -15.61 -2.19
N GLY A 110 4.26 -16.88 -2.45
CA GLY A 110 3.53 -17.75 -1.52
C GLY A 110 2.13 -17.24 -1.14
N GLY A 111 1.46 -16.52 -2.03
CA GLY A 111 0.13 -15.93 -1.78
C GLY A 111 0.16 -14.63 -0.97
N LYS A 112 1.34 -14.18 -0.54
CA LYS A 112 1.53 -12.92 0.18
C LYS A 112 2.15 -11.87 -0.73
N VAL A 113 1.67 -10.62 -0.63
CA VAL A 113 2.26 -9.50 -1.37
C VAL A 113 3.24 -8.75 -0.48
N HIS A 114 4.36 -8.38 -1.08
CA HIS A 114 5.46 -7.71 -0.42
C HIS A 114 5.75 -6.36 -1.07
N ALA A 115 6.12 -5.37 -0.25
CA ALA A 115 6.68 -4.11 -0.66
C ALA A 115 8.14 -4.07 -0.21
N VAL A 116 9.07 -4.07 -1.17
CA VAL A 116 10.50 -4.13 -0.90
C VAL A 116 11.18 -2.86 -1.39
N THR A 117 12.03 -2.29 -0.56
CA THR A 117 12.86 -1.14 -0.92
C THR A 117 14.18 -1.19 -0.17
N ARG A 118 15.12 -0.35 -0.59
CA ARG A 118 16.37 -0.18 0.15
C ARG A 118 16.15 0.68 1.38
N ILE A 119 16.55 0.18 2.56
CA ILE A 119 16.54 0.88 3.84
C ILE A 119 17.98 0.85 4.38
N GLY A 120 18.65 2.00 4.38
CA GLY A 120 20.09 2.06 4.67
C GLY A 120 20.91 1.26 3.65
N ALA A 121 21.64 0.25 4.12
CA ALA A 121 22.44 -0.64 3.28
C ALA A 121 21.69 -1.92 2.85
N HIS A 122 20.45 -2.12 3.30
CA HIS A 122 19.70 -3.38 3.19
C HIS A 122 18.55 -3.29 2.20
N GLU A 123 18.33 -4.35 1.42
CA GLU A 123 17.05 -4.60 0.77
C GLU A 123 16.09 -5.15 1.84
N ALA A 124 14.95 -4.49 2.05
CA ALA A 124 14.10 -4.77 3.18
C ALA A 124 12.60 -4.73 2.83
N TYR A 125 11.81 -5.55 3.51
CA TYR A 125 10.36 -5.40 3.54
C TYR A 125 10.01 -4.07 4.22
N LEU A 126 9.39 -3.16 3.49
CA LEU A 126 8.95 -1.88 4.02
C LEU A 126 7.67 -2.07 4.83
N HIS A 127 7.64 -1.57 6.06
CA HIS A 127 6.46 -1.61 6.92
C HIS A 127 5.88 -0.24 7.19
N LYS A 128 6.77 0.75 7.41
CA LYS A 128 6.35 2.08 7.80
C LYS A 128 7.29 3.16 7.30
N ILE A 129 6.70 4.28 6.91
CA ILE A 129 7.40 5.55 6.73
C ILE A 129 6.82 6.55 7.74
N TYR A 130 7.68 7.14 8.58
CA TYR A 130 7.28 8.23 9.46
C TYR A 130 7.76 9.57 8.90
N VAL A 131 6.87 10.56 8.81
CA VAL A 131 7.18 11.88 8.27
C VAL A 131 7.14 12.92 9.37
N LYS A 132 8.29 13.49 9.71
CA LYS A 132 8.39 14.66 10.56
C LYS A 132 8.21 15.93 9.74
N THR A 133 7.22 16.73 10.10
CA THR A 133 7.00 18.03 9.49
C THR A 133 7.27 19.14 10.49
N ARG A 134 7.78 20.26 9.99
CA ARG A 134 7.95 21.51 10.72
C ARG A 134 6.94 22.53 10.18
N LYS A 135 6.31 23.26 11.08
CA LYS A 135 5.47 24.40 10.72
C LYS A 135 6.40 25.61 10.50
N SER A 136 6.45 26.15 9.29
CA SER A 136 6.98 27.48 9.03
C SER A 136 5.80 28.46 8.93
N GLU A 137 6.07 29.75 8.95
CA GLU A 137 5.02 30.79 8.99
C GLU A 137 4.00 30.70 7.83
N LEU A 138 4.39 30.19 6.69
CA LEU A 138 3.56 30.13 5.47
C LEU A 138 3.29 28.72 4.98
N LEU A 139 4.16 27.71 5.26
CA LEU A 139 4.05 26.37 4.69
C LEU A 139 4.48 25.30 5.70
N ARG A 140 3.96 24.09 5.54
CA ARG A 140 4.51 22.89 6.20
C ARG A 140 5.60 22.32 5.32
N THR A 141 6.81 22.17 5.87
CA THR A 141 7.94 21.51 5.21
C THR A 141 8.24 20.18 5.89
N VAL A 142 8.73 19.23 5.12
CA VAL A 142 9.24 17.98 5.67
C VAL A 142 10.62 18.27 6.28
N ASP A 143 10.78 17.93 7.55
CA ASP A 143 12.03 18.06 8.27
C ASP A 143 12.92 16.84 8.01
N TYR A 144 12.35 15.67 8.19
CA TYR A 144 12.92 14.37 7.82
C TYR A 144 11.84 13.32 7.66
N PHE A 145 12.20 12.19 7.08
CA PHE A 145 11.40 10.99 7.11
C PHE A 145 12.24 9.79 7.57
N GLU A 146 11.59 8.83 8.18
CA GLU A 146 12.19 7.61 8.71
C GLU A 146 11.52 6.40 8.06
N LEU A 147 12.33 5.43 7.64
CA LEU A 147 11.87 4.17 7.07
C LEU A 147 12.13 3.05 8.07
N PHE A 148 11.14 2.17 8.20
CA PHE A 148 11.19 0.99 9.06
C PHE A 148 10.81 -0.25 8.25
N GLY A 149 11.57 -1.30 8.41
CA GLY A 149 11.34 -2.55 7.72
C GLY A 149 12.14 -3.70 8.30
N ASN A 150 12.11 -4.85 7.62
CA ASN A 150 12.92 -6.01 7.98
C ASN A 150 13.79 -6.42 6.80
N ASP A 151 15.07 -6.66 7.07
CA ASP A 151 16.03 -7.16 6.09
C ASP A 151 15.54 -8.45 5.43
N LEU A 152 15.64 -8.54 4.10
CA LEU A 152 15.14 -9.69 3.34
C LEU A 152 15.85 -11.01 3.67
N VAL A 153 17.12 -10.93 4.09
CA VAL A 153 17.95 -12.12 4.30
C VAL A 153 17.94 -12.54 5.76
N SER A 154 18.20 -11.59 6.66
CA SER A 154 18.33 -11.88 8.10
C SER A 154 17.01 -11.78 8.87
N GLY A 155 16.00 -11.09 8.30
CA GLY A 155 14.74 -10.78 8.99
C GLY A 155 14.88 -9.75 10.11
N GLN A 156 16.07 -9.18 10.33
CA GLN A 156 16.32 -8.20 11.37
C GLN A 156 15.70 -6.84 11.02
N ASP A 157 15.38 -6.07 12.04
CA ASP A 157 14.85 -4.72 11.89
C ASP A 157 15.83 -3.80 11.16
N CYS A 158 15.34 -3.09 10.15
CA CYS A 158 16.07 -2.08 9.41
C CYS A 158 15.48 -0.69 9.67
N TYR A 159 16.36 0.29 9.76
CA TYR A 159 15.99 1.69 9.98
C TYR A 159 16.87 2.61 9.14
N GLU A 160 16.24 3.65 8.60
CA GLU A 160 16.94 4.74 7.90
C GLU A 160 16.24 6.07 8.20
N LYS A 161 17.02 7.10 8.53
CA LYS A 161 16.54 8.48 8.63
C LYS A 161 17.11 9.29 7.47
N VAL A 162 16.21 9.95 6.73
CA VAL A 162 16.55 10.74 5.55
C VAL A 162 16.09 12.17 5.74
N THR A 163 17.01 13.12 5.58
CA THR A 163 16.69 14.55 5.52
C THR A 163 16.61 14.96 4.05
N PRO A 164 15.49 15.57 3.60
CA PRO A 164 15.40 16.07 2.23
C PRO A 164 16.51 17.08 1.95
N GLU A 165 17.14 16.96 0.80
CA GLU A 165 18.01 18.02 0.27
C GLU A 165 17.13 19.23 -0.08
N ASN A 166 17.48 20.40 0.42
CA ASN A 166 16.82 21.69 0.14
C ASN A 166 17.05 22.13 -1.29
#